data_d6e05a1e046a6427ace5a903468d4df3
#
_entry.id   d6e05a1e046a6427ace5a903468d4df3
#
_cell.length_a   1.000
_cell.length_b   1.000
_cell.length_c   1.000
_cell.angle_alpha   90.00
_cell.angle_beta   90.00
_cell.angle_gamma   90.00
#
_symmetry.space_group_name_H-M   'P 1'
#
loop_
_entity.id
_entity.type
_entity.pdbx_description
1 polymer ?
#
loop_
_entity_poly.entity_id
_entity_poly.type
_entity_poly.pdbx_seq_one_letter_code
_entity_poly.pdbx_strand_id
1 'polypeptide(L)'
;KVKIETPDGDFLSTMNENKKLNIGDEAIAFVRPESLFIPRDGDNFDNQIEVNIESFEFEGNIKNFYATLKSGTRIKFSIPNAIDTSSISSGTKLQLGFESIKSSILPKAQLAID
;
A
#
# COMPACT_ATOMS: atom_id res chain seq x y z
N LYS A 1 3.89 14.75 -8.70
CA LYS A 1 2.99 13.79 -8.03
C LYS A 1 1.61 13.86 -8.65
N VAL A 2 0.96 12.72 -8.69
CA VAL A 2 -0.36 12.59 -9.28
C VAL A 2 -1.31 12.01 -8.23
N LYS A 3 -2.52 12.54 -8.17
CA LYS A 3 -3.56 12.02 -7.29
C LYS A 3 -4.35 10.96 -8.04
N ILE A 4 -4.49 9.78 -7.43
CA ILE A 4 -5.34 8.71 -7.93
C ILE A 4 -6.50 8.49 -6.96
N GLU A 5 -7.71 8.41 -7.49
CA GLU A 5 -8.91 8.14 -6.70
C GLU A 5 -9.26 6.66 -6.79
N THR A 6 -9.48 6.04 -5.65
CA THR A 6 -9.80 4.61 -5.56
C THR A 6 -10.92 4.37 -4.57
N PRO A 7 -11.58 3.19 -4.60
CA PRO A 7 -12.55 2.82 -3.57
C PRO A 7 -11.96 2.79 -2.16
N ASP A 8 -10.64 2.70 -2.03
CA ASP A 8 -9.94 2.60 -0.75
C ASP A 8 -9.40 3.95 -0.28
N GLY A 9 -9.65 5.02 -1.01
CA GLY A 9 -9.21 6.37 -0.71
C GLY A 9 -8.48 7.02 -1.87
N ASP A 10 -8.04 8.24 -1.64
CA ASP A 10 -7.28 9.01 -2.62
C ASP A 10 -5.81 8.96 -2.22
N PHE A 11 -4.95 8.68 -3.19
CA PHE A 11 -3.52 8.54 -2.95
C PHE A 11 -2.71 9.40 -3.89
N LEU A 12 -1.55 9.86 -3.40
CA LEU A 12 -0.56 10.53 -4.23
C LEU A 12 0.44 9.48 -4.72
N SER A 13 0.85 9.60 -5.97
CA SER A 13 1.78 8.65 -6.55
C SER A 13 2.69 9.34 -7.55
N THR A 14 3.78 8.67 -7.89
CA THR A 14 4.73 9.17 -8.88
C THR A 14 4.38 8.58 -10.24
N MET A 15 4.25 9.47 -11.25
CA MET A 15 4.01 9.01 -12.61
C MET A 15 5.33 8.64 -13.27
N ASN A 16 5.33 7.49 -13.95
CA ASN A 16 6.46 7.10 -14.79
C ASN A 16 6.50 8.01 -16.02
N GLU A 17 7.65 8.64 -16.27
CA GLU A 17 7.82 9.58 -17.38
C GLU A 17 7.57 8.95 -18.75
N ASN A 18 7.78 7.65 -18.88
CA ASN A 18 7.56 6.92 -20.13
C ASN A 18 6.12 6.57 -20.40
N LYS A 19 5.21 6.89 -19.47
CA LYS A 19 3.78 6.58 -19.59
C LYS A 19 3.01 7.89 -19.58
N LYS A 20 2.14 8.05 -20.55
CA LYS A 20 1.26 9.23 -20.61
C LYS A 20 -0.10 8.86 -20.06
N LEU A 21 -0.54 9.61 -19.05
CA LEU A 21 -1.86 9.52 -18.49
C LEU A 21 -2.46 10.91 -18.43
N ASN A 22 -3.70 11.03 -18.84
CA ASN A 22 -4.47 12.26 -18.76
C ASN A 22 -5.43 12.19 -17.57
N ILE A 23 -5.85 13.34 -17.08
CA ILE A 23 -6.89 13.40 -16.04
C ILE A 23 -8.13 12.68 -16.55
N GLY A 24 -8.66 11.77 -15.72
CA GLY A 24 -9.81 10.97 -16.08
C GLY A 24 -9.49 9.59 -16.63
N ASP A 25 -8.23 9.33 -16.95
CA ASP A 25 -7.80 8.00 -17.41
C ASP A 25 -7.85 6.99 -16.26
N GLU A 26 -8.18 5.76 -16.58
CA GLU A 26 -8.09 4.68 -15.61
C GLU A 26 -6.64 4.27 -15.41
N ALA A 27 -6.26 4.10 -14.14
CA ALA A 27 -4.90 3.77 -13.77
C ALA A 27 -4.88 2.86 -12.55
N ILE A 28 -3.73 2.22 -12.33
CA ILE A 28 -3.51 1.40 -11.15
C ILE A 28 -2.26 1.92 -10.45
N ALA A 29 -2.38 2.15 -9.15
CA ALA A 29 -1.25 2.53 -8.31
C ALA A 29 -0.58 1.27 -7.77
N PHE A 30 0.75 1.25 -7.81
CA PHE A 30 1.55 0.18 -7.26
C PHE A 30 2.37 0.67 -6.09
N VAL A 31 2.38 -0.10 -5.03
CA VAL A 31 3.31 0.08 -3.92
C VAL A 31 3.82 -1.30 -3.53
N ARG A 32 5.12 -1.39 -3.29
CA ARG A 32 5.71 -2.68 -2.88
C ARG A 32 5.35 -2.97 -1.44
N PRO A 33 5.17 -4.25 -1.06
CA PRO A 33 4.83 -4.60 0.32
C PRO A 33 5.80 -4.03 1.37
N GLU A 34 7.09 -3.99 1.07
CA GLU A 34 8.11 -3.46 1.98
C GLU A 34 8.08 -1.93 2.09
N SER A 35 7.34 -1.26 1.22
CA SER A 35 7.18 0.20 1.27
C SER A 35 6.01 0.64 2.14
N LEU A 36 5.15 -0.30 2.53
CA LEU A 36 4.06 -0.04 3.48
C LEU A 36 4.60 -0.18 4.89
N PHE A 37 4.23 0.75 5.76
CA PHE A 37 4.71 0.72 7.14
C PHE A 37 3.64 1.17 8.12
N ILE A 38 3.83 0.80 9.38
CA ILE A 38 2.99 1.26 10.48
C ILE A 38 3.55 2.61 10.92
N PRO A 39 2.79 3.72 10.75
CA PRO A 39 3.30 5.05 11.07
C PRO A 39 3.69 5.19 12.54
N ARG A 40 4.84 5.81 12.79
CA ARG A 40 5.32 6.17 14.11
C ARG A 40 5.72 7.65 14.11
N ASP A 41 5.88 8.21 15.29
CA ASP A 41 6.30 9.60 15.43
C ASP A 41 7.62 9.82 14.68
N GLY A 42 7.67 10.87 13.87
CA GLY A 42 8.84 11.19 13.06
C GLY A 42 8.89 10.55 11.68
N ASP A 43 7.99 9.62 11.37
CA ASP A 43 7.94 9.03 10.04
C ASP A 43 7.40 10.05 9.02
N ASN A 44 8.00 10.04 7.84
CA ASN A 44 7.56 10.86 6.73
C ASN A 44 6.73 10.02 5.76
N PHE A 45 5.50 10.44 5.54
CA PHE A 45 4.65 9.79 4.54
C PHE A 45 3.56 10.77 4.11
N ASP A 46 3.10 10.64 2.90
CA ASP A 46 2.04 11.47 2.34
C ASP A 46 0.79 10.67 1.94
N ASN A 47 0.80 9.37 2.20
CA ASN A 47 -0.36 8.50 1.96
C ASN A 47 -0.65 7.64 3.17
N GLN A 48 -1.93 7.39 3.42
CA GLN A 48 -2.40 6.44 4.41
C GLN A 48 -3.47 5.55 3.80
N ILE A 49 -3.49 4.28 4.22
CA ILE A 49 -4.51 3.34 3.78
C ILE A 49 -4.96 2.48 4.97
N GLU A 50 -6.27 2.33 5.11
CA GLU A 50 -6.84 1.47 6.15
C GLU A 50 -6.89 0.03 5.67
N VAL A 51 -6.43 -0.88 6.51
CA VAL A 51 -6.46 -2.32 6.23
C VAL A 51 -7.10 -3.06 7.39
N ASN A 52 -7.70 -4.21 7.08
CA ASN A 52 -8.22 -5.13 8.06
C ASN A 52 -7.34 -6.37 8.07
N ILE A 53 -6.69 -6.65 9.19
CA ILE A 53 -5.74 -7.76 9.30
C ILE A 53 -6.48 -9.09 9.32
N GLU A 54 -6.10 -10.01 8.44
CA GLU A 54 -6.65 -11.35 8.40
C GLU A 54 -5.75 -12.35 9.11
N SER A 55 -4.46 -12.34 8.82
CA SER A 55 -3.49 -13.29 9.36
C SER A 55 -2.08 -12.77 9.25
N PHE A 56 -1.15 -13.50 9.84
CA PHE A 56 0.28 -13.20 9.70
C PHE A 56 1.08 -14.49 9.79
N GLU A 57 2.33 -14.43 9.31
CA GLU A 57 3.29 -15.52 9.46
C GLU A 57 4.70 -14.95 9.59
N PHE A 58 5.57 -15.68 10.28
CA PHE A 58 6.97 -15.28 10.40
C PHE A 58 7.79 -15.89 9.26
N GLU A 59 8.69 -15.08 8.71
CA GLU A 59 9.61 -15.52 7.66
C GLU A 59 10.96 -14.87 7.92
N GLY A 60 11.86 -15.62 8.56
CA GLY A 60 13.17 -15.08 8.92
C GLY A 60 13.07 -13.89 9.85
N ASN A 61 13.61 -12.74 9.43
CA ASN A 61 13.64 -11.52 10.22
C ASN A 61 12.42 -10.64 10.07
N ILE A 62 11.42 -11.10 9.31
CA ILE A 62 10.24 -10.32 9.02
C ILE A 62 8.98 -11.08 9.41
N LYS A 63 7.92 -10.31 9.62
CA LYS A 63 6.58 -10.82 9.86
C LYS A 63 5.71 -10.35 8.69
N ASN A 64 5.15 -11.30 7.97
CA ASN A 64 4.27 -11.02 6.84
C ASN A 64 2.83 -10.94 7.32
N PHE A 65 2.17 -9.82 7.03
CA PHE A 65 0.76 -9.65 7.33
C PHE A 65 -0.05 -9.77 6.05
N TYR A 66 -1.18 -10.43 6.17
CA TYR A 66 -2.17 -10.55 5.10
C TYR A 66 -3.41 -9.78 5.54
N ALA A 67 -3.88 -8.89 4.70
CA ALA A 67 -4.97 -7.97 5.04
C ALA A 67 -5.87 -7.69 3.85
N THR A 68 -7.04 -7.12 4.14
CA THR A 68 -7.97 -6.68 3.11
C THR A 68 -8.20 -5.18 3.21
N LEU A 69 -8.37 -4.56 2.05
CA LEU A 69 -8.77 -3.17 1.93
C LEU A 69 -10.30 -3.07 2.00
N LYS A 70 -10.82 -1.86 2.11
CA LYS A 70 -12.28 -1.62 2.13
C LYS A 70 -12.97 -2.18 0.90
N SER A 71 -12.30 -2.16 -0.24
CA SER A 71 -12.82 -2.70 -1.50
C SER A 71 -12.88 -4.22 -1.54
N GLY A 72 -12.27 -4.89 -0.56
CA GLY A 72 -12.14 -6.34 -0.55
C GLY A 72 -10.84 -6.85 -1.18
N THR A 73 -10.05 -5.96 -1.72
CA THR A 73 -8.74 -6.33 -2.31
C THR A 73 -7.82 -6.83 -1.20
N ARG A 74 -7.18 -7.97 -1.43
CA ARG A 74 -6.21 -8.53 -0.50
C ARG A 74 -4.83 -7.96 -0.77
N ILE A 75 -4.12 -7.64 0.30
CA ILE A 75 -2.75 -7.15 0.22
C ILE A 75 -1.87 -7.90 1.21
N LYS A 76 -0.56 -7.84 0.96
CA LYS A 76 0.47 -8.35 1.85
C LYS A 76 1.42 -7.21 2.17
N PHE A 77 1.84 -7.11 3.42
CA PHE A 77 2.92 -6.21 3.79
C PHE A 77 3.82 -6.86 4.83
N SER A 78 5.05 -6.40 4.91
CA SER A 78 6.07 -7.03 5.75
C SER A 78 6.64 -6.03 6.73
N ILE A 79 6.72 -6.45 8.00
CA ILE A 79 7.25 -5.60 9.08
C ILE A 79 8.46 -6.31 9.68
N PRO A 80 9.59 -5.63 9.88
CA PRO A 80 10.74 -6.22 10.55
C PRO A 80 10.39 -6.69 11.98
N ASN A 81 10.93 -7.84 12.38
CA ASN A 81 10.68 -8.40 13.71
C ASN A 81 11.12 -7.47 14.86
N ALA A 82 12.02 -6.54 14.59
CA ALA A 82 12.45 -5.56 15.59
C ALA A 82 11.34 -4.59 16.01
N ILE A 83 10.29 -4.46 15.20
CA ILE A 83 9.14 -3.62 15.50
C ILE A 83 8.10 -4.45 16.23
N ASP A 84 7.64 -3.96 17.38
CA ASP A 84 6.63 -4.65 18.18
C ASP A 84 5.26 -4.57 17.50
N THR A 85 4.74 -5.72 17.11
CA THR A 85 3.41 -5.84 16.51
C THR A 85 2.51 -6.77 17.33
N SER A 86 2.83 -6.96 18.62
CA SER A 86 2.09 -7.90 19.46
C SER A 86 0.62 -7.51 19.66
N SER A 87 0.28 -6.24 19.49
CA SER A 87 -1.10 -5.77 19.60
C SER A 87 -1.93 -5.99 18.34
N ILE A 88 -1.31 -6.44 17.27
CA ILE A 88 -1.97 -6.63 15.98
C ILE A 88 -2.38 -8.09 15.83
N SER A 89 -3.66 -8.33 15.73
CA SER A 89 -4.22 -9.68 15.58
C SER A 89 -5.24 -9.71 14.45
N SER A 90 -5.76 -10.91 14.15
CA SER A 90 -6.84 -11.06 13.18
C SER A 90 -8.02 -10.18 13.58
N GLY A 91 -8.54 -9.42 12.61
CA GLY A 91 -9.64 -8.50 12.81
C GLY A 91 -9.24 -7.09 13.22
N THR A 92 -7.95 -6.83 13.48
CA THR A 92 -7.47 -5.49 13.80
C THR A 92 -7.55 -4.61 12.56
N LYS A 93 -8.13 -3.42 12.72
CA LYS A 93 -8.07 -2.38 11.69
C LYS A 93 -6.84 -1.52 11.94
N LEU A 94 -6.08 -1.28 10.88
CA LEU A 94 -4.79 -0.63 10.99
C LEU A 94 -4.64 0.39 9.88
N GLN A 95 -4.01 1.53 10.19
CA GLN A 95 -3.63 2.52 9.20
C GLN A 95 -2.18 2.28 8.82
N LEU A 96 -1.92 2.08 7.52
CA LEU A 96 -0.57 1.97 6.99
C LEU A 96 -0.21 3.26 6.28
N GLY A 97 1.07 3.61 6.31
CA GLY A 97 1.60 4.75 5.58
C GLY A 97 2.48 4.30 4.43
N PHE A 98 2.59 5.15 3.41
CA PHE A 98 3.60 4.99 2.38
C PHE A 98 3.91 6.33 1.73
N GLU A 99 5.12 6.44 1.20
CA GLU A 99 5.54 7.64 0.52
C GLU A 99 5.17 7.57 -0.97
N SER A 100 4.65 8.66 -1.51
CA SER A 100 4.28 8.71 -2.92
C SER A 100 5.45 8.42 -3.85
N ILE A 101 6.67 8.78 -3.45
CA ILE A 101 7.86 8.53 -4.23
C ILE A 101 8.16 7.03 -4.40
N LYS A 102 7.65 6.20 -3.47
CA LYS A 102 7.83 4.74 -3.51
C LYS A 102 6.65 4.02 -4.14
N SER A 103 5.74 4.75 -4.74
CA SER A 103 4.62 4.21 -5.49
C SER A 103 4.69 4.68 -6.93
N SER A 104 4.06 3.93 -7.83
CA SER A 104 3.99 4.30 -9.23
C SER A 104 2.59 4.07 -9.78
N ILE A 105 2.27 4.80 -10.84
CA ILE A 105 0.99 4.68 -11.53
C ILE A 105 1.24 4.14 -12.92
N LEU A 106 0.46 3.13 -13.30
CA LEU A 106 0.48 2.56 -14.63
C LEU A 106 -0.91 2.62 -15.24
N PRO A 107 -1.03 2.77 -16.57
CA PRO A 107 -2.32 2.63 -17.23
C PRO A 107 -2.91 1.25 -16.97
N LYS A 108 -4.21 1.19 -16.69
CA LYS A 108 -4.88 -0.08 -16.42
C LYS A 108 -4.77 -1.06 -17.59
N ALA A 109 -4.86 -0.57 -18.81
CA ALA A 109 -4.77 -1.40 -20.01
C ALA A 109 -3.41 -2.08 -20.14
N GLN A 110 -2.35 -1.49 -19.62
CA GLN A 110 -1.01 -2.07 -19.71
C GLN A 110 -0.84 -3.27 -18.80
N LEU A 111 -1.55 -3.33 -17.70
CA LEU A 111 -1.51 -4.47 -16.77
C LEU A 111 -2.27 -5.67 -17.31
N ALA A 112 -3.28 -5.44 -18.12
CA ALA A 112 -4.06 -6.53 -18.71
C ALA A 112 -3.26 -7.34 -19.73
N ILE A 113 -2.15 -6.80 -20.22
CA ILE A 113 -1.29 -7.45 -21.22
C ILE A 113 -0.30 -8.41 -20.57
N ASP A 114 0.08 -8.14 -19.33
CA ASP A 114 1.00 -8.96 -18.57
C ASP A 114 0.28 -10.14 -17.91
#